data_93582da129a0639669fc9b207ec244d5
#
_entry.id   93582da129a0639669fc9b207ec244d5
#
_cell.length_a   1.000
_cell.length_b   1.000
_cell.length_c   1.000
_cell.angle_alpha   90.00
_cell.angle_beta   90.00
_cell.angle_gamma   90.00
#
_symmetry.space_group_name_H-M   'P 1'
#
loop_
_entity.id
_entity.type
_entity.pdbx_description
1 polymer ?
#
loop_
_entity_poly.entity_id
_entity_poly.type
_entity_poly.pdbx_seq_one_letter_code
_entity_poly.pdbx_strand_id
1 'polypeptide(L)'
;MLLRFFIILFFLPTFFAYSQTQHGYIGTSACGMCHKTEKQGNQLSIWQGSKHSQAYLTLQTEKADQIAKEKGFQTKAVETPECLKCHASGYNVDASLLGEKFKIEDGVQCETCHGAGADYKSKKVMESREESVKNGLKVYEKTEDLCISCHNAESPTYVDFKLEEYWAKIKHMVPENKN
;
A
#
# COMPACT_ATOMS: atom_id res chain seq x y z
N MET A 1 -36.29 2.86 62.38
CA MET A 1 -35.22 2.20 61.66
C MET A 1 -35.44 2.49 60.18
N LEU A 2 -34.78 3.55 59.61
CA LEU A 2 -34.97 3.98 58.23
C LEU A 2 -33.93 3.26 57.33
N LEU A 3 -34.42 2.44 56.40
CA LEU A 3 -33.62 1.74 55.42
C LEU A 3 -33.31 2.70 54.24
N ARG A 4 -32.06 3.15 54.13
CA ARG A 4 -31.61 4.00 53.03
C ARG A 4 -31.24 3.10 51.85
N PHE A 5 -32.06 3.11 50.76
CA PHE A 5 -31.73 2.53 49.49
C PHE A 5 -30.70 3.41 48.77
N PHE A 6 -29.48 2.91 48.59
CA PHE A 6 -28.47 3.50 47.70
C PHE A 6 -28.75 3.00 46.28
N ILE A 7 -29.20 3.89 45.41
CA ILE A 7 -29.30 3.62 43.97
C ILE A 7 -27.90 3.84 43.39
N ILE A 8 -27.20 2.74 43.03
CA ILE A 8 -25.94 2.79 42.29
C ILE A 8 -26.28 2.97 40.78
N LEU A 9 -26.08 4.19 40.30
CA LEU A 9 -26.20 4.47 38.85
C LEU A 9 -25.00 3.91 38.14
N PHE A 10 -25.18 2.79 37.41
CA PHE A 10 -24.17 2.22 36.53
C PHE A 10 -24.03 3.11 35.28
N PHE A 11 -22.98 3.92 35.22
CA PHE A 11 -22.58 4.63 34.01
C PHE A 11 -21.90 3.61 33.06
N LEU A 12 -22.63 3.11 32.05
CA LEU A 12 -22.08 2.33 30.99
C LEU A 12 -21.35 3.28 30.02
N PRO A 13 -20.02 3.16 29.84
CA PRO A 13 -19.33 3.96 28.83
C PRO A 13 -19.81 3.52 27.44
N THR A 14 -20.42 4.44 26.70
CA THR A 14 -20.74 4.25 25.28
C THR A 14 -19.44 4.34 24.49
N PHE A 15 -18.88 3.19 24.10
CA PHE A 15 -17.80 3.14 23.12
C PHE A 15 -18.37 3.53 21.76
N PHE A 16 -18.11 4.75 21.31
CA PHE A 16 -18.28 5.10 19.90
C PHE A 16 -17.19 4.38 19.11
N ALA A 17 -17.54 3.27 18.45
CA ALA A 17 -16.71 2.64 17.46
C ALA A 17 -16.62 3.61 16.26
N TYR A 18 -15.50 4.30 16.12
CA TYR A 18 -15.17 4.99 14.88
C TYR A 18 -14.93 3.92 13.81
N SER A 19 -15.92 3.68 12.96
CA SER A 19 -15.73 2.91 11.75
C SER A 19 -14.81 3.72 10.84
N GLN A 20 -13.55 3.32 10.74
CA GLN A 20 -12.66 3.83 9.71
C GLN A 20 -13.19 3.33 8.38
N THR A 21 -13.50 4.24 7.47
CA THR A 21 -13.90 3.88 6.11
C THR A 21 -12.72 3.17 5.45
N GLN A 22 -12.86 1.87 5.18
CA GLN A 22 -11.86 1.11 4.46
C GLN A 22 -12.12 1.26 2.97
N HIS A 23 -11.15 1.77 2.23
CA HIS A 23 -11.21 1.90 0.78
C HIS A 23 -10.76 0.60 0.10
N GLY A 24 -11.41 0.24 -1.00
CA GLY A 24 -11.06 -0.95 -1.77
C GLY A 24 -9.87 -0.72 -2.71
N TYR A 25 -9.13 -1.79 -2.97
CA TYR A 25 -8.01 -1.84 -3.91
C TYR A 25 -8.50 -2.21 -5.31
N ILE A 26 -7.99 -1.57 -6.34
CA ILE A 26 -8.43 -1.80 -7.74
C ILE A 26 -7.36 -2.48 -8.62
N GLY A 27 -6.11 -2.49 -8.16
CA GLY A 27 -4.98 -3.09 -8.86
C GLY A 27 -4.36 -2.20 -9.94
N THR A 28 -3.10 -2.48 -10.22
CA THR A 28 -2.25 -1.70 -11.14
C THR A 28 -2.84 -1.61 -12.55
N SER A 29 -3.46 -2.67 -13.05
CA SER A 29 -4.06 -2.68 -14.39
C SER A 29 -5.23 -1.70 -14.53
N ALA A 30 -5.98 -1.45 -13.45
CA ALA A 30 -7.05 -0.45 -13.44
C ALA A 30 -6.48 0.98 -13.48
N CYS A 31 -5.44 1.26 -12.69
CA CYS A 31 -4.73 2.54 -12.73
C CYS A 31 -4.13 2.80 -14.12
N GLY A 32 -3.51 1.78 -14.69
CA GLY A 32 -2.86 1.83 -16.00
C GLY A 32 -3.78 2.14 -17.18
N MET A 33 -5.10 1.97 -17.04
CA MET A 33 -6.02 2.38 -18.11
C MET A 33 -5.88 3.85 -18.49
N CYS A 34 -5.61 4.72 -17.51
CA CYS A 34 -5.40 6.16 -17.72
C CYS A 34 -3.93 6.57 -17.59
N HIS A 35 -3.17 5.97 -16.67
CA HIS A 35 -1.82 6.39 -16.30
C HIS A 35 -0.70 5.70 -17.12
N LYS A 36 -0.87 5.59 -18.45
CA LYS A 36 0.06 4.90 -19.37
C LYS A 36 0.62 5.75 -20.50
N THR A 37 0.25 7.04 -20.55
CA THR A 37 0.66 7.91 -21.66
C THR A 37 1.74 8.89 -21.23
N GLU A 38 2.51 9.41 -22.18
CA GLU A 38 3.51 10.46 -21.95
C GLU A 38 2.89 11.71 -21.34
N LYS A 39 1.69 12.08 -21.76
CA LYS A 39 0.94 13.20 -21.21
C LYS A 39 0.67 13.06 -19.71
N GLN A 40 0.52 11.83 -19.25
CA GLN A 40 0.34 11.51 -17.82
C GLN A 40 1.65 11.24 -17.09
N GLY A 41 2.79 11.20 -17.79
CA GLY A 41 4.11 10.93 -17.21
C GLY A 41 4.53 9.46 -17.25
N ASN A 42 3.91 8.62 -18.10
CA ASN A 42 4.26 7.21 -18.31
C ASN A 42 4.31 6.36 -17.03
N GLN A 43 3.48 6.67 -16.02
CA GLN A 43 3.54 6.07 -14.69
C GLN A 43 3.54 4.53 -14.74
N LEU A 44 2.65 3.94 -15.56
CA LEU A 44 2.56 2.49 -15.68
C LEU A 44 3.87 1.88 -16.20
N SER A 45 4.45 2.46 -17.27
CA SER A 45 5.70 1.94 -17.86
C SER A 45 6.89 2.07 -16.91
N ILE A 46 6.97 3.18 -16.16
CA ILE A 46 8.02 3.38 -15.14
C ILE A 46 7.88 2.32 -14.05
N TRP A 47 6.67 2.09 -13.54
CA TRP A 47 6.43 1.06 -12.54
C TRP A 47 6.75 -0.34 -13.09
N GLN A 48 6.33 -0.69 -14.30
CA GLN A 48 6.62 -1.99 -14.93
C GLN A 48 8.12 -2.26 -15.07
N GLY A 49 8.91 -1.22 -15.35
CA GLY A 49 10.38 -1.30 -15.42
C GLY A 49 11.08 -1.31 -14.06
N SER A 50 10.35 -1.13 -12.95
CA SER A 50 10.93 -1.03 -11.62
C SER A 50 11.05 -2.39 -10.92
N LYS A 51 11.89 -2.44 -9.87
CA LYS A 51 11.97 -3.62 -8.98
C LYS A 51 10.71 -3.84 -8.17
N HIS A 52 9.88 -2.82 -7.97
CA HIS A 52 8.62 -2.92 -7.25
C HIS A 52 7.63 -3.86 -7.96
N SER A 53 7.53 -3.80 -9.29
CA SER A 53 6.67 -4.72 -10.06
C SER A 53 7.16 -6.18 -10.03
N GLN A 54 8.42 -6.42 -9.66
CA GLN A 54 9.03 -7.75 -9.56
C GLN A 54 9.12 -8.26 -8.11
N ALA A 55 8.65 -7.47 -7.16
CA ALA A 55 8.86 -7.75 -5.75
C ALA A 55 8.25 -9.09 -5.30
N TYR A 56 7.01 -9.38 -5.71
CA TYR A 56 6.37 -10.67 -5.42
C TYR A 56 7.07 -11.84 -6.08
N LEU A 57 7.47 -11.70 -7.35
CA LEU A 57 8.18 -12.75 -8.09
C LEU A 57 9.52 -13.12 -7.43
N THR A 58 10.16 -12.15 -6.75
CA THR A 58 11.37 -12.41 -5.98
C THR A 58 11.14 -13.44 -4.87
N LEU A 59 9.94 -13.45 -4.26
CA LEU A 59 9.59 -14.41 -3.22
C LEU A 59 9.34 -15.84 -3.73
N GLN A 60 9.15 -16.02 -5.04
CA GLN A 60 8.93 -17.34 -5.66
C GLN A 60 10.23 -18.08 -5.97
N THR A 61 11.37 -17.55 -5.57
CA THR A 61 12.69 -18.13 -5.85
C THR A 61 13.13 -19.07 -4.73
N GLU A 62 13.90 -20.11 -5.08
CA GLU A 62 14.52 -21.03 -4.09
C GLU A 62 15.39 -20.26 -3.07
N LYS A 63 16.06 -19.19 -3.53
CA LYS A 63 16.85 -18.33 -2.63
C LYS A 63 15.98 -17.64 -1.58
N ALA A 64 14.78 -17.18 -1.93
CA ALA A 64 13.86 -16.57 -0.99
C ALA A 64 13.35 -17.61 0.04
N ASP A 65 13.02 -18.82 -0.40
CA ASP A 65 12.62 -19.91 0.48
C ASP A 65 13.75 -20.31 1.45
N GLN A 66 15.00 -20.33 0.97
CA GLN A 66 16.15 -20.55 1.83
C GLN A 66 16.29 -19.47 2.90
N ILE A 67 16.16 -18.19 2.52
CA ILE A 67 16.20 -17.06 3.45
C ILE A 67 15.07 -17.15 4.48
N ALA A 68 13.86 -17.49 4.06
CA ALA A 68 12.72 -17.69 4.97
C ALA A 68 13.03 -18.78 6.01
N LYS A 69 13.57 -19.92 5.57
CA LYS A 69 13.98 -21.02 6.44
C LYS A 69 15.10 -20.60 7.41
N GLU A 70 16.11 -19.85 6.97
CA GLU A 70 17.20 -19.34 7.80
C GLU A 70 16.69 -18.37 8.88
N LYS A 71 15.60 -17.64 8.59
CA LYS A 71 14.88 -16.79 9.53
C LYS A 71 13.96 -17.56 10.49
N GLY A 72 13.83 -18.89 10.33
CA GLY A 72 13.02 -19.74 11.18
C GLY A 72 11.56 -19.91 10.75
N PHE A 73 11.17 -19.39 9.59
CA PHE A 73 9.83 -19.58 9.05
C PHE A 73 9.65 -21.01 8.52
N GLN A 74 8.45 -21.55 8.70
CA GLN A 74 8.09 -22.90 8.26
C GLN A 74 7.38 -22.91 6.90
N THR A 75 7.00 -21.74 6.41
CA THR A 75 6.32 -21.52 5.13
C THR A 75 7.32 -21.06 4.07
N LYS A 76 6.96 -21.21 2.81
CA LYS A 76 7.69 -20.58 1.70
C LYS A 76 7.66 -19.06 1.82
N ALA A 77 8.68 -18.40 1.28
CA ALA A 77 8.76 -16.94 1.34
C ALA A 77 7.49 -16.25 0.81
N VAL A 78 6.91 -16.79 -0.27
CA VAL A 78 5.69 -16.26 -0.92
C VAL A 78 4.41 -16.46 -0.08
N GLU A 79 4.46 -17.27 0.96
CA GLU A 79 3.36 -17.55 1.89
C GLU A 79 3.59 -16.91 3.27
N THR A 80 4.77 -16.31 3.47
CA THR A 80 5.22 -15.77 4.76
C THR A 80 4.79 -14.30 4.88
N PRO A 81 3.92 -13.92 5.85
CA PRO A 81 3.44 -12.54 6.02
C PRO A 81 4.55 -11.52 6.20
N GLU A 82 5.63 -11.89 6.90
CA GLU A 82 6.81 -11.05 7.14
C GLU A 82 7.56 -10.71 5.84
N CYS A 83 7.49 -11.57 4.84
CA CYS A 83 8.03 -11.30 3.52
C CYS A 83 7.04 -10.48 2.69
N LEU A 84 5.77 -10.89 2.71
CA LEU A 84 4.71 -10.26 1.91
C LEU A 84 4.48 -8.79 2.28
N LYS A 85 4.67 -8.40 3.55
CA LYS A 85 4.47 -7.01 4.00
C LYS A 85 5.28 -5.98 3.20
N CYS A 86 6.43 -6.38 2.65
CA CYS A 86 7.30 -5.52 1.84
C CYS A 86 7.25 -5.87 0.35
N HIS A 87 6.78 -7.06 -0.01
CA HIS A 87 6.85 -7.58 -1.38
C HIS A 87 5.50 -7.67 -2.09
N ALA A 88 4.38 -7.45 -1.39
CA ALA A 88 3.05 -7.57 -1.97
C ALA A 88 2.08 -6.54 -1.42
N SER A 89 1.53 -5.70 -2.30
CA SER A 89 0.40 -4.84 -1.93
C SER A 89 -0.80 -5.69 -1.54
N GLY A 90 -1.55 -5.26 -0.53
CA GLY A 90 -2.81 -5.90 -0.16
C GLY A 90 -2.70 -7.28 0.48
N TYR A 91 -1.50 -7.75 0.86
CA TYR A 91 -1.27 -9.09 1.42
C TYR A 91 -2.10 -9.40 2.68
N ASN A 92 -2.47 -8.38 3.44
CA ASN A 92 -3.26 -8.48 4.68
C ASN A 92 -4.62 -7.76 4.59
N VAL A 93 -5.08 -7.47 3.38
CA VAL A 93 -6.36 -6.80 3.14
C VAL A 93 -7.45 -7.86 3.01
N ASP A 94 -8.63 -7.58 3.58
CA ASP A 94 -9.81 -8.45 3.43
C ASP A 94 -10.15 -8.63 1.94
N ALA A 95 -10.43 -9.86 1.54
CA ALA A 95 -10.70 -10.20 0.15
C ALA A 95 -11.87 -9.41 -0.46
N SER A 96 -12.84 -8.99 0.35
CA SER A 96 -13.97 -8.16 -0.09
C SER A 96 -13.57 -6.75 -0.53
N LEU A 97 -12.39 -6.28 -0.12
CA LEU A 97 -11.81 -4.99 -0.48
C LEU A 97 -10.86 -5.10 -1.69
N LEU A 98 -10.57 -6.29 -2.17
CA LEU A 98 -9.73 -6.52 -3.34
C LEU A 98 -10.62 -6.56 -4.59
N GLY A 99 -10.51 -5.55 -5.43
CA GLY A 99 -11.28 -5.46 -6.67
C GLY A 99 -10.90 -6.53 -7.68
N GLU A 100 -11.78 -6.79 -8.62
CA GLU A 100 -11.66 -7.86 -9.63
C GLU A 100 -10.35 -7.84 -10.44
N LYS A 101 -9.75 -6.65 -10.63
CA LYS A 101 -8.49 -6.48 -11.37
C LYS A 101 -7.25 -6.46 -10.47
N PHE A 102 -7.43 -6.56 -9.16
CA PHE A 102 -6.31 -6.64 -8.24
C PHE A 102 -5.62 -8.00 -8.35
N LYS A 103 -4.29 -7.99 -8.40
CA LYS A 103 -3.45 -9.20 -8.42
C LYS A 103 -2.31 -9.03 -7.43
N ILE A 104 -2.20 -9.90 -6.45
CA ILE A 104 -1.12 -9.85 -5.47
C ILE A 104 0.25 -10.05 -6.13
N GLU A 105 0.28 -10.78 -7.24
CA GLU A 105 1.47 -11.08 -8.05
C GLU A 105 2.07 -9.84 -8.70
N ASP A 106 1.32 -8.73 -8.81
CA ASP A 106 1.85 -7.45 -9.30
C ASP A 106 2.85 -6.81 -8.31
N GLY A 107 3.08 -7.42 -7.15
CA GLY A 107 4.10 -7.01 -6.19
C GLY A 107 3.76 -5.71 -5.45
N VAL A 108 4.71 -4.78 -5.39
CA VAL A 108 4.50 -3.45 -4.79
C VAL A 108 3.86 -2.53 -5.82
N GLN A 109 2.54 -2.37 -5.70
CA GLN A 109 1.67 -1.71 -6.67
C GLN A 109 1.54 -0.19 -6.40
N CYS A 110 0.86 0.50 -7.33
CA CYS A 110 0.54 1.93 -7.21
C CYS A 110 -0.11 2.27 -5.86
N GLU A 111 -1.02 1.43 -5.41
CA GLU A 111 -1.84 1.62 -4.21
C GLU A 111 -1.06 1.47 -2.90
N THR A 112 0.14 0.86 -2.91
CA THR A 112 1.05 0.88 -1.75
C THR A 112 1.45 2.31 -1.39
N CYS A 113 1.76 3.11 -2.41
CA CYS A 113 2.19 4.50 -2.24
C CYS A 113 1.01 5.47 -2.26
N HIS A 114 0.02 5.24 -3.12
CA HIS A 114 -1.07 6.17 -3.36
C HIS A 114 -2.34 5.88 -2.54
N GLY A 115 -2.37 4.79 -1.77
CA GLY A 115 -3.58 4.35 -1.06
C GLY A 115 -4.57 3.62 -1.96
N ALA A 116 -5.55 2.95 -1.35
CA ALA A 116 -6.55 2.14 -2.03
C ALA A 116 -7.45 2.98 -2.94
N GLY A 117 -7.53 2.64 -4.23
CA GLY A 117 -7.97 3.49 -5.31
C GLY A 117 -9.46 3.49 -5.64
N ALA A 118 -10.26 2.60 -5.02
CA ALA A 118 -11.65 2.38 -5.45
C ALA A 118 -12.49 3.66 -5.47
N ASP A 119 -12.32 4.51 -4.46
CA ASP A 119 -13.19 5.67 -4.26
C ASP A 119 -12.66 6.94 -4.95
N TYR A 120 -11.35 7.02 -5.25
CA TYR A 120 -10.79 8.18 -5.95
C TYR A 120 -10.46 7.94 -7.44
N LYS A 121 -10.62 6.72 -7.97
CA LYS A 121 -10.26 6.36 -9.36
C LYS A 121 -11.03 7.10 -10.45
N SER A 122 -12.17 7.71 -10.13
CA SER A 122 -12.97 8.40 -11.15
C SER A 122 -12.29 9.68 -11.60
N LYS A 123 -12.40 10.02 -12.90
CA LYS A 123 -11.80 11.23 -13.46
C LYS A 123 -12.19 12.49 -12.67
N LYS A 124 -13.47 12.60 -12.32
CA LYS A 124 -14.01 13.75 -11.57
C LYS A 124 -13.31 13.93 -10.21
N VAL A 125 -13.04 12.84 -9.49
CA VAL A 125 -12.35 12.89 -8.20
C VAL A 125 -10.86 13.15 -8.40
N MET A 126 -10.22 12.47 -9.37
CA MET A 126 -8.80 12.61 -9.69
C MET A 126 -8.40 14.03 -10.11
N GLU A 127 -9.31 14.81 -10.71
CA GLU A 127 -9.06 16.22 -11.09
C GLU A 127 -9.01 17.17 -9.88
N SER A 128 -9.48 16.74 -8.71
CA SER A 128 -9.40 17.48 -7.45
C SER A 128 -8.51 16.75 -6.45
N ARG A 129 -7.37 17.35 -6.09
CA ARG A 129 -6.49 16.81 -5.06
C ARG A 129 -7.21 16.67 -3.71
N GLU A 130 -8.01 17.65 -3.33
CA GLU A 130 -8.78 17.65 -2.08
C GLU A 130 -9.76 16.47 -2.04
N GLU A 131 -10.58 16.32 -3.09
CA GLU A 131 -11.52 15.21 -3.18
C GLU A 131 -10.80 13.85 -3.25
N SER A 132 -9.67 13.76 -3.94
CA SER A 132 -8.88 12.54 -3.99
C SER A 132 -8.38 12.12 -2.59
N VAL A 133 -7.85 13.07 -1.82
CA VAL A 133 -7.38 12.82 -0.44
C VAL A 133 -8.54 12.39 0.46
N LYS A 134 -9.67 13.06 0.38
CA LYS A 134 -10.89 12.72 1.12
C LYS A 134 -11.38 11.29 0.80
N ASN A 135 -11.15 10.83 -0.42
CA ASN A 135 -11.52 9.51 -0.91
C ASN A 135 -10.38 8.46 -0.86
N GLY A 136 -9.35 8.69 -0.07
CA GLY A 136 -8.33 7.68 0.25
C GLY A 136 -6.98 7.85 -0.42
N LEU A 137 -6.77 8.89 -1.27
CA LEU A 137 -5.45 9.19 -1.81
C LEU A 137 -4.49 9.56 -0.66
N LYS A 138 -3.42 8.82 -0.53
CA LYS A 138 -2.35 9.12 0.43
C LYS A 138 -1.41 10.19 -0.12
N VAL A 139 -1.07 11.14 0.73
CA VAL A 139 -0.08 12.18 0.48
C VAL A 139 0.93 12.16 1.62
N TYR A 140 2.20 12.10 1.28
CA TYR A 140 3.28 12.06 2.26
C TYR A 140 3.99 13.41 2.31
N GLU A 141 4.19 13.93 3.50
CA GLU A 141 5.01 15.14 3.72
C GLU A 141 6.49 14.82 3.46
N LYS A 142 6.91 13.61 3.87
CA LYS A 142 8.25 13.08 3.63
C LYS A 142 8.13 11.72 2.95
N THR A 143 8.52 11.65 1.70
CA THR A 143 8.53 10.41 0.91
C THR A 143 9.42 9.33 1.51
N GLU A 144 10.50 9.74 2.19
CA GLU A 144 11.43 8.82 2.84
C GLU A 144 10.75 7.92 3.88
N ASP A 145 9.83 8.47 4.69
CA ASP A 145 9.12 7.71 5.73
C ASP A 145 8.34 6.53 5.13
N LEU A 146 7.77 6.71 3.95
CA LEU A 146 7.14 5.62 3.20
C LEU A 146 8.16 4.59 2.74
N CYS A 147 9.28 5.03 2.17
CA CYS A 147 10.29 4.14 1.60
C CYS A 147 10.92 3.25 2.68
N ILE A 148 11.31 3.83 3.82
CA ILE A 148 11.95 3.10 4.91
C ILE A 148 11.02 2.13 5.65
N SER A 149 9.72 2.18 5.42
CA SER A 149 8.79 1.17 5.95
C SER A 149 9.09 -0.25 5.42
N CYS A 150 9.72 -0.34 4.24
CA CYS A 150 10.16 -1.60 3.63
C CYS A 150 11.70 -1.64 3.43
N HIS A 151 12.32 -0.50 3.10
CA HIS A 151 13.77 -0.40 2.88
C HIS A 151 14.50 -0.12 4.20
N ASN A 152 14.55 -1.12 5.07
CA ASN A 152 15.15 -1.04 6.42
C ASN A 152 15.85 -2.36 6.81
N ALA A 153 16.49 -2.38 7.98
CA ALA A 153 17.30 -3.50 8.47
C ALA A 153 16.49 -4.77 8.83
N GLU A 154 15.16 -4.76 8.80
CA GLU A 154 14.35 -5.97 8.94
C GLU A 154 14.48 -6.88 7.70
N SER A 155 14.76 -6.28 6.53
CA SER A 155 15.04 -7.05 5.32
C SER A 155 16.34 -7.84 5.47
N PRO A 156 16.35 -9.15 5.25
CA PRO A 156 17.55 -9.98 5.35
C PRO A 156 18.59 -9.66 4.27
N THR A 157 18.20 -8.94 3.23
CA THR A 157 19.08 -8.52 2.12
C THR A 157 19.22 -7.01 2.06
N TYR A 158 18.96 -6.33 3.19
CA TYR A 158 19.06 -4.88 3.27
C TYR A 158 20.45 -4.37 2.87
N VAL A 159 20.43 -3.31 2.10
CA VAL A 159 21.59 -2.46 1.83
C VAL A 159 21.21 -1.02 2.17
N ASP A 160 22.19 -0.18 2.48
CA ASP A 160 21.94 1.22 2.84
C ASP A 160 21.03 1.89 1.82
N PHE A 161 19.89 2.38 2.32
CA PHE A 161 18.90 3.04 1.50
C PHE A 161 19.34 4.48 1.21
N LYS A 162 19.44 4.82 -0.07
CA LYS A 162 19.80 6.16 -0.56
C LYS A 162 18.60 6.75 -1.29
N LEU A 163 17.82 7.58 -0.61
CA LEU A 163 16.56 8.12 -1.12
C LEU A 163 16.69 8.71 -2.52
N GLU A 164 17.63 9.62 -2.75
CA GLU A 164 17.79 10.32 -4.02
C GLU A 164 18.05 9.35 -5.19
N GLU A 165 18.90 8.34 -4.96
CA GLU A 165 19.25 7.34 -5.97
C GLU A 165 18.05 6.46 -6.32
N TYR A 166 17.32 5.98 -5.29
CA TYR A 166 16.20 5.06 -5.49
C TYR A 166 14.97 5.80 -5.99
N TRP A 167 14.71 7.03 -5.48
CA TRP A 167 13.63 7.87 -5.96
C TRP A 167 13.77 8.21 -7.45
N ALA A 168 14.97 8.51 -7.92
CA ALA A 168 15.24 8.79 -9.33
C ALA A 168 14.81 7.66 -10.28
N LYS A 169 14.78 6.41 -9.79
CA LYS A 169 14.42 5.21 -10.58
C LYS A 169 12.90 4.98 -10.68
N ILE A 170 12.11 5.55 -9.76
CA ILE A 170 10.67 5.26 -9.68
C ILE A 170 9.78 6.49 -9.77
N LYS A 171 10.33 7.69 -9.62
CA LYS A 171 9.54 8.92 -9.72
C LYS A 171 8.87 9.06 -11.09
N HIS A 172 7.62 9.45 -11.10
CA HIS A 172 6.80 9.58 -12.30
C HIS A 172 5.90 10.82 -12.17
N MET A 173 6.48 11.96 -12.47
CA MET A 173 5.76 13.24 -12.42
C MET A 173 4.90 13.42 -13.67
N VAL A 174 3.72 14.04 -13.50
CA VAL A 174 2.98 14.55 -14.66
C VAL A 174 3.81 15.67 -15.29
N PRO A 175 4.09 15.61 -16.61
CA PRO A 175 4.85 16.66 -17.27
C PRO A 175 4.17 18.02 -17.13
N GLU A 176 4.93 19.06 -16.82
CA GLU A 176 4.42 20.43 -16.88
C GLU A 176 4.00 20.72 -18.33
N ASN A 177 2.77 21.19 -18.52
CA ASN A 177 2.33 21.65 -19.83
C ASN A 177 3.22 22.86 -20.19
N LYS A 178 4.20 22.65 -21.04
CA LYS A 178 4.90 23.73 -21.72
C LYS A 178 3.92 24.29 -22.75
N ASN A 179 3.13 25.30 -22.34
CA ASN A 179 2.36 26.14 -23.25
C ASN A 179 3.30 26.96 -24.14
#